data_6383cfd06d9b4c73717174e898d15a8d
#
_entry.id   6383cfd06d9b4c73717174e898d15a8d
#
_cell.length_a   1.000
_cell.length_b   1.000
_cell.length_c   1.000
_cell.angle_alpha   90.00
_cell.angle_beta   90.00
_cell.angle_gamma   90.00
#
_symmetry.space_group_name_H-M   'P 1'
#
loop_
_entity.id
_entity.type
_entity.pdbx_description
1 polymer ?
#
loop_
_entity_poly.entity_id
_entity_poly.type
_entity_poly.pdbx_seq_one_letter_code
_entity_poly.pdbx_strand_id
1 'polypeptide(L)'
;MNWVLTNAPLVETYVVAHLLQVIPAILATLVLSLPLARLAQRVAPLRVFIVSGSSLMYAIPSLALFVILPLILGTGIRDVANVVVALTLYGMALLVPATVEALEAVDDR
;
A
#
# COMPACT_ATOMS: atom_id res chain seq x y z
N MET A 1 -9.02 17.95 25.56
CA MET A 1 -9.65 18.84 24.56
C MET A 1 -8.97 20.20 24.46
N ASN A 2 -8.59 20.77 25.61
CA ASN A 2 -7.92 22.07 25.57
C ASN A 2 -6.65 22.07 24.77
N TRP A 3 -5.87 20.96 24.83
CA TRP A 3 -4.65 20.85 24.06
C TRP A 3 -4.93 20.94 22.56
N VAL A 4 -5.98 20.26 22.10
CA VAL A 4 -6.35 20.24 20.68
C VAL A 4 -6.73 21.65 20.22
N LEU A 5 -7.54 22.35 21.00
CA LEU A 5 -7.98 23.70 20.65
C LEU A 5 -6.80 24.67 20.63
N THR A 6 -5.90 24.55 21.62
CA THR A 6 -4.72 25.42 21.72
C THR A 6 -3.75 25.16 20.58
N ASN A 7 -3.66 23.91 20.10
CA ASN A 7 -2.72 23.50 19.07
C ASN A 7 -3.42 23.20 17.75
N ALA A 8 -4.58 23.78 17.49
CA ALA A 8 -5.34 23.55 16.27
C ALA A 8 -4.52 23.73 14.99
N PRO A 9 -3.69 24.79 14.86
CA PRO A 9 -2.85 24.93 13.63
C PRO A 9 -1.86 23.77 13.48
N LEU A 10 -1.31 23.28 14.58
CA LEU A 10 -0.38 22.15 14.55
C LEU A 10 -1.09 20.86 14.13
N VAL A 11 -2.28 20.64 14.70
CA VAL A 11 -3.10 19.47 14.36
C VAL A 11 -3.46 19.50 12.88
N GLU A 12 -3.86 20.67 12.39
CA GLU A 12 -4.19 20.86 10.99
C GLU A 12 -2.98 20.51 10.08
N THR A 13 -1.81 20.99 10.45
CA THR A 13 -0.59 20.73 9.69
C THR A 13 -0.32 19.23 9.60
N TYR A 14 -0.46 18.50 10.70
CA TYR A 14 -0.22 17.07 10.71
C TYR A 14 -1.30 16.30 9.94
N VAL A 15 -2.55 16.74 10.00
CA VAL A 15 -3.63 16.12 9.24
C VAL A 15 -3.38 16.27 7.74
N VAL A 16 -3.00 17.46 7.30
CA VAL A 16 -2.69 17.70 5.89
C VAL A 16 -1.50 16.86 5.45
N ALA A 17 -0.44 16.80 6.27
CA ALA A 17 0.72 15.97 5.95
C ALA A 17 0.34 14.50 5.83
N HIS A 18 -0.53 14.02 6.71
CA HIS A 18 -0.99 12.64 6.66
C HIS A 18 -1.77 12.37 5.37
N LEU A 19 -2.68 13.27 5.01
CA LEU A 19 -3.47 13.11 3.79
C LEU A 19 -2.60 13.14 2.54
N LEU A 20 -1.56 13.97 2.53
CA LEU A 20 -0.63 14.04 1.40
C LEU A 20 0.15 12.75 1.21
N GLN A 21 0.26 11.93 2.25
CA GLN A 21 0.90 10.62 2.17
C GLN A 21 -0.10 9.51 1.86
N VAL A 22 -1.26 9.56 2.50
CA VAL A 22 -2.26 8.49 2.40
C VAL A 22 -2.96 8.48 1.05
N ILE A 23 -3.36 9.66 0.56
CA ILE A 23 -4.10 9.74 -0.68
C ILE A 23 -3.32 9.18 -1.87
N PRO A 24 -2.05 9.60 -2.10
CA PRO A 24 -1.26 8.98 -3.17
C PRO A 24 -1.08 7.48 -2.98
N ALA A 25 -0.91 7.02 -1.74
CA ALA A 25 -0.73 5.59 -1.47
C ALA A 25 -1.99 4.81 -1.81
N ILE A 26 -3.17 5.34 -1.46
CA ILE A 26 -4.44 4.69 -1.78
C ILE A 26 -4.65 4.65 -3.28
N LEU A 27 -4.41 5.76 -3.97
CA LEU A 27 -4.57 5.82 -5.42
C LEU A 27 -3.62 4.86 -6.11
N ALA A 28 -2.34 4.84 -5.68
CA ALA A 28 -1.36 3.93 -6.26
C ALA A 28 -1.74 2.47 -5.99
N THR A 29 -2.23 2.18 -4.79
CA THR A 29 -2.67 0.83 -4.44
C THR A 29 -3.79 0.38 -5.37
N LEU A 30 -4.80 1.22 -5.58
CA LEU A 30 -5.92 0.88 -6.46
C LEU A 30 -5.45 0.72 -7.91
N VAL A 31 -4.68 1.70 -8.40
CA VAL A 31 -4.25 1.71 -9.80
C VAL A 31 -3.36 0.51 -10.13
N LEU A 32 -2.51 0.10 -9.19
CA LEU A 32 -1.62 -1.03 -9.40
C LEU A 32 -2.27 -2.38 -9.09
N SER A 33 -3.13 -2.42 -8.06
CA SER A 33 -3.71 -3.70 -7.61
C SER A 33 -4.77 -4.23 -8.54
N LEU A 34 -5.62 -3.37 -9.09
CA LEU A 34 -6.73 -3.83 -9.93
C LEU A 34 -6.25 -4.51 -11.20
N PRO A 35 -5.33 -3.89 -12.00
CA PRO A 35 -4.79 -4.59 -13.17
C PRO A 35 -4.01 -5.85 -12.80
N LEU A 36 -3.25 -5.80 -11.72
CA LEU A 36 -2.45 -6.94 -11.28
C LEU A 36 -3.34 -8.12 -10.87
N ALA A 37 -4.44 -7.82 -10.16
CA ALA A 37 -5.40 -8.85 -9.76
C ALA A 37 -6.10 -9.46 -11.00
N ARG A 38 -6.43 -8.62 -11.96
CA ARG A 38 -7.04 -9.10 -13.20
C ARG A 38 -6.09 -10.02 -13.96
N LEU A 39 -4.81 -9.63 -14.02
CA LEU A 39 -3.79 -10.45 -14.65
C LEU A 39 -3.62 -11.79 -13.92
N ALA A 40 -3.61 -11.74 -12.59
CA ALA A 40 -3.51 -12.96 -11.78
C ALA A 40 -4.69 -13.89 -12.02
N GLN A 41 -5.89 -13.34 -12.19
CA GLN A 41 -7.08 -14.12 -12.45
C GLN A 41 -6.99 -14.83 -13.81
N ARG A 42 -6.44 -14.18 -14.81
CA ARG A 42 -6.41 -14.70 -16.17
C ARG A 42 -5.30 -15.70 -16.43
N VAL A 43 -4.18 -15.56 -15.75
CA VAL A 43 -2.99 -16.38 -16.00
C VAL A 43 -2.71 -17.19 -14.74
N ALA A 44 -3.04 -18.49 -14.77
CA ALA A 44 -2.96 -19.35 -13.60
C ALA A 44 -1.57 -19.41 -12.95
N PRO A 45 -0.47 -19.64 -13.71
CA PRO A 45 0.86 -19.65 -13.08
C PRO A 45 1.21 -18.32 -12.43
N LEU A 46 0.81 -17.22 -13.05
CA LEU A 46 1.09 -15.89 -12.54
C LEU A 46 0.29 -15.62 -11.27
N ARG A 47 -0.92 -16.17 -11.20
CA ARG A 47 -1.76 -16.06 -10.01
C ARG A 47 -1.07 -16.60 -8.77
N VAL A 48 -0.50 -17.80 -8.88
CA VAL A 48 0.22 -18.42 -7.76
C VAL A 48 1.37 -17.54 -7.33
N PHE A 49 2.13 -17.03 -8.28
CA PHE A 49 3.26 -16.18 -8.02
C PHE A 49 2.84 -14.87 -7.33
N ILE A 50 1.81 -14.22 -7.85
CA ILE A 50 1.35 -12.93 -7.33
C ILE A 50 0.75 -13.08 -5.94
N VAL A 51 -0.12 -14.08 -5.73
CA VAL A 51 -0.76 -14.29 -4.44
C VAL A 51 0.28 -14.68 -3.39
N SER A 52 1.21 -15.57 -3.74
CA SER A 52 2.27 -15.96 -2.82
C SER A 52 3.19 -14.79 -2.51
N GLY A 53 3.52 -13.96 -3.51
CA GLY A 53 4.32 -12.77 -3.32
C GLY A 53 3.65 -11.78 -2.37
N SER A 54 2.33 -11.61 -2.51
CA SER A 54 1.57 -10.75 -1.62
C SER A 54 1.62 -11.24 -0.18
N SER A 55 1.49 -12.56 0.02
CA SER A 55 1.56 -13.14 1.36
C SER A 55 2.93 -12.96 1.98
N LEU A 56 4.00 -13.14 1.19
CA LEU A 56 5.36 -12.93 1.67
C LEU A 56 5.59 -11.46 2.02
N MET A 57 5.09 -10.55 1.20
CA MET A 57 5.20 -9.13 1.46
C MET A 57 4.52 -8.76 2.76
N TYR A 58 3.37 -9.35 3.01
CA TYR A 58 2.60 -9.10 4.22
C TYR A 58 3.34 -9.56 5.47
N ALA A 59 4.21 -10.55 5.34
CA ALA A 59 4.99 -11.07 6.46
C ALA A 59 6.19 -10.17 6.80
N ILE A 60 6.60 -9.29 5.89
CA ILE A 60 7.75 -8.40 6.14
C ILE A 60 7.35 -7.34 7.17
N PRO A 61 8.12 -7.20 8.28
CA PRO A 61 7.83 -6.14 9.25
C PRO A 61 7.96 -4.76 8.63
N SER A 62 7.00 -3.88 8.94
CA SER A 62 7.00 -2.54 8.37
C SER A 62 8.25 -1.75 8.74
N LEU A 63 8.75 -1.94 9.95
CA LEU A 63 9.96 -1.24 10.38
C LEU A 63 11.16 -1.62 9.52
N ALA A 64 11.31 -2.91 9.23
CA ALA A 64 12.39 -3.38 8.36
C ALA A 64 12.26 -2.78 6.97
N LEU A 65 11.04 -2.70 6.45
CA LEU A 65 10.79 -2.14 5.14
C LEU A 65 11.17 -0.66 5.10
N PHE A 66 10.83 0.10 6.15
CA PHE A 66 11.17 1.51 6.22
C PHE A 66 12.67 1.75 6.30
N VAL A 67 13.44 0.77 6.78
CA VAL A 67 14.89 0.87 6.79
C VAL A 67 15.47 0.49 5.43
N ILE A 68 14.90 -0.52 4.78
CA ILE A 68 15.40 -1.04 3.52
C ILE A 68 15.09 -0.12 2.34
N LEU A 69 13.89 0.45 2.30
CA LEU A 69 13.45 1.28 1.17
C LEU A 69 14.39 2.44 0.84
N PRO A 70 14.89 3.21 1.82
CA PRO A 70 15.82 4.29 1.49
C PRO A 70 17.07 3.80 0.79
N LEU A 71 17.55 2.61 1.12
CA LEU A 71 18.73 2.02 0.48
C LEU A 71 18.46 1.66 -0.97
N ILE A 72 17.26 1.14 -1.24
CA ILE A 72 16.88 0.73 -2.60
C ILE A 72 16.55 1.95 -3.46
N LEU A 73 15.78 2.90 -2.90
CA LEU A 73 15.31 4.07 -3.63
C LEU A 73 16.34 5.20 -3.71
N GLY A 74 17.37 5.16 -2.86
CA GLY A 74 18.33 6.23 -2.79
C GLY A 74 17.77 7.50 -2.16
N THR A 75 16.73 7.34 -1.32
CA THR A 75 16.09 8.48 -0.65
C THR A 75 16.57 8.59 0.80
N GLY A 76 16.25 9.71 1.44
CA GLY A 76 16.47 9.86 2.87
C GLY A 76 15.46 9.07 3.67
N ILE A 77 15.82 8.68 4.89
CA ILE A 77 14.95 7.88 5.74
C ILE A 77 13.61 8.56 5.99
N ARG A 78 13.60 9.89 6.04
CA ARG A 78 12.39 10.66 6.34
C ARG A 78 11.61 11.09 5.11
N ASP A 79 12.03 10.67 3.93
CA ASP A 79 11.34 11.05 2.71
C ASP A 79 9.92 10.48 2.68
N VAL A 80 8.98 11.33 2.25
CA VAL A 80 7.59 10.93 2.07
C VAL A 80 7.48 9.79 1.06
N ALA A 81 8.37 9.76 0.06
CA ALA A 81 8.38 8.70 -0.93
C ALA A 81 8.47 7.32 -0.30
N ASN A 82 9.28 7.15 0.76
CA ASN A 82 9.39 5.88 1.45
C ASN A 82 8.05 5.44 2.04
N VAL A 83 7.33 6.38 2.64
CA VAL A 83 6.04 6.10 3.26
C VAL A 83 5.02 5.71 2.19
N VAL A 84 4.95 6.48 1.11
CA VAL A 84 3.99 6.20 0.04
C VAL A 84 4.27 4.84 -0.59
N VAL A 85 5.54 4.53 -0.88
CA VAL A 85 5.90 3.24 -1.46
C VAL A 85 5.57 2.10 -0.50
N ALA A 86 5.93 2.24 0.78
CA ALA A 86 5.67 1.19 1.77
C ALA A 86 4.17 0.95 1.93
N LEU A 87 3.38 2.02 2.05
CA LEU A 87 1.94 1.91 2.19
C LEU A 87 1.31 1.27 0.95
N THR A 88 1.81 1.64 -0.24
CA THR A 88 1.33 1.06 -1.49
C THR A 88 1.62 -0.44 -1.54
N LEU A 89 2.83 -0.85 -1.18
CA LEU A 89 3.20 -2.27 -1.18
C LEU A 89 2.33 -3.07 -0.21
N TYR A 90 2.15 -2.57 1.02
CA TYR A 90 1.29 -3.25 1.99
C TYR A 90 -0.17 -3.24 1.55
N GLY A 91 -0.61 -2.13 0.96
CA GLY A 91 -1.97 -2.04 0.42
C GLY A 91 -2.20 -3.05 -0.68
N MET A 92 -1.24 -3.20 -1.59
CA MET A 92 -1.32 -4.20 -2.65
C MET A 92 -1.32 -5.62 -2.09
N ALA A 93 -0.53 -5.89 -1.05
CA ALA A 93 -0.49 -7.20 -0.43
C ALA A 93 -1.84 -7.61 0.14
N LEU A 94 -2.64 -6.63 0.59
CA LEU A 94 -3.99 -6.87 1.06
C LEU A 94 -5.00 -6.89 -0.09
N LEU A 95 -4.91 -5.94 -0.99
CA LEU A 95 -5.94 -5.71 -1.99
C LEU A 95 -5.88 -6.68 -3.16
N VAL A 96 -4.69 -7.09 -3.59
CA VAL A 96 -4.56 -7.98 -4.74
C VAL A 96 -5.25 -9.33 -4.48
N PRO A 97 -4.96 -10.06 -3.38
CA PRO A 97 -5.67 -11.31 -3.13
C PRO A 97 -7.16 -11.12 -2.96
N ALA A 98 -7.58 -10.05 -2.27
CA ALA A 98 -9.00 -9.78 -2.07
C ALA A 98 -9.71 -9.49 -3.39
N THR A 99 -9.05 -8.78 -4.29
CA THR A 99 -9.62 -8.46 -5.59
C THR A 99 -9.71 -9.72 -6.46
N VAL A 100 -8.69 -10.57 -6.42
CA VAL A 100 -8.72 -11.84 -7.16
C VAL A 100 -9.92 -12.67 -6.71
N GLU A 101 -10.14 -12.77 -5.40
CA GLU A 101 -11.29 -13.50 -4.87
C GLU A 101 -12.61 -12.88 -5.33
N ALA A 102 -12.69 -11.55 -5.31
CA ALA A 102 -13.91 -10.86 -5.73
C ALA A 102 -14.19 -11.08 -7.21
N LEU A 103 -13.14 -11.02 -8.04
CA LEU A 103 -13.30 -11.24 -9.48
C LEU A 103 -13.73 -12.66 -9.78
N GLU A 104 -13.19 -13.62 -9.05
CA GLU A 104 -13.55 -15.03 -9.23
C GLU A 104 -14.98 -15.29 -8.82
N ALA A 105 -15.45 -14.63 -7.77
CA ALA A 105 -16.83 -14.77 -7.32
C ALA A 105 -17.82 -14.22 -8.34
N VAL A 106 -17.47 -13.10 -8.98
CA VAL A 106 -18.32 -12.47 -9.99
C VAL A 106 -18.23 -13.20 -11.33
N ASP A 107 -17.04 -13.67 -11.66
CA ASP A 107 -16.73 -14.26 -12.97
C ASP A 107 -17.02 -15.76 -13.01
N ASP A 108 -17.65 -16.27 -12.00
CA ASP A 108 -17.99 -17.69 -11.90
C ASP A 108 -19.23 -17.97 -12.74
N ARG A 109 -19.02 -18.22 -14.01
CA ARG A 109 -20.09 -18.52 -14.96
C ARG A 109 -19.88 -19.85 -15.61
#